data_29456e51c813fb678c6fc8ac38469271
#
_entry.id   29456e51c813fb678c6fc8ac38469271
#
_cell.length_a   1.000
_cell.length_b   1.000
_cell.length_c   1.000
_cell.angle_alpha   90.00
_cell.angle_beta   90.00
_cell.angle_gamma   90.00
#
_symmetry.space_group_name_H-M   'P 1'
#
loop_
_entity.id
_entity.type
_entity.pdbx_description
1 polymer ?
#
loop_
_entity_poly.entity_id
_entity_poly.type
_entity_poly.pdbx_seq_one_letter_code
_entity_poly.pdbx_strand_id
1 'polypeptide(L)'
;MAAEIDLLPNVHGSGLFTRGVTQVLSIATLGTLDDAKMVDDMLGETEKRYMHFYNDLPFAYGDVGRIRFNPSRRAIGHGMLAEKSLVPVLPPKEDFPYTIIVASEIQGENGSSSMGSACGSSLALMAAGVPIKKTVGGIACGLVTEEDGSFHILTDMQGTEDFYGDMDFKIVGTRDGVTAVQMDNKIGGLNMEIVEETFKQSKIGRLKIIDMMEEVIDSPRKELSANAPQVTSAKIPVDKIGELIGPGGKNIKEITEQSGAEISIEDDGTVNIYADDKEKLDKAMSYLERYTFAPKEGEVYDGIVASVMPYGAFVDIRPGVSGLVHVSEMSNDFVKDVNSIVKEGDKVQVKLVGIDKEGKLKFSMKQV
;
A
#
# COMPACT_ATOMS: atom_id res chain seq x y z
N MET A 1 24.82 1.96 18.98
CA MET A 1 23.62 1.93 18.15
C MET A 1 23.38 0.50 17.73
N ALA A 2 22.11 0.10 17.57
CA ALA A 2 21.72 -1.23 17.08
C ALA A 2 20.42 -1.12 16.28
N ALA A 3 20.22 -2.03 15.34
CA ALA A 3 18.99 -2.21 14.59
C ALA A 3 18.61 -3.69 14.60
N GLU A 4 17.32 -3.99 14.69
CA GLU A 4 16.78 -5.34 14.66
C GLU A 4 15.46 -5.33 13.88
N ILE A 5 15.12 -6.44 13.25
CA ILE A 5 13.85 -6.64 12.55
C ILE A 5 13.17 -7.92 13.03
N ASP A 6 11.90 -8.11 12.70
CA ASP A 6 11.13 -9.34 12.99
C ASP A 6 10.95 -9.69 14.46
N LEU A 7 10.99 -8.71 15.33
CA LEU A 7 10.77 -8.92 16.77
C LEU A 7 9.36 -9.39 17.09
N LEU A 8 8.37 -9.02 16.27
CA LEU A 8 6.97 -9.37 16.46
C LEU A 8 6.53 -10.30 15.33
N PRO A 9 6.22 -11.58 15.63
CA PRO A 9 5.97 -12.59 14.59
C PRO A 9 4.61 -12.44 13.87
N ASN A 10 3.65 -11.74 14.48
CA ASN A 10 2.28 -11.66 13.96
C ASN A 10 1.95 -10.33 13.27
N VAL A 11 2.94 -9.45 13.09
CA VAL A 11 2.76 -8.19 12.37
C VAL A 11 3.27 -8.31 10.92
N HIS A 12 2.95 -7.33 10.09
CA HIS A 12 3.39 -7.34 8.69
C HIS A 12 4.88 -7.00 8.55
N GLY A 13 5.40 -6.15 9.43
CA GLY A 13 6.82 -5.86 9.56
C GLY A 13 7.12 -5.12 10.85
N SER A 14 8.29 -5.35 11.44
CA SER A 14 8.74 -4.62 12.62
C SER A 14 10.21 -4.27 12.51
N GLY A 15 10.57 -3.09 13.05
CA GLY A 15 11.93 -2.60 13.14
C GLY A 15 12.17 -1.96 14.50
N LEU A 16 13.19 -2.42 15.20
CA LEU A 16 13.67 -1.83 16.44
C LEU A 16 14.95 -1.05 16.14
N PHE A 17 14.95 0.22 16.49
CA PHE A 17 16.13 1.07 16.42
C PHE A 17 16.54 1.50 17.82
N THR A 18 17.81 1.31 18.17
CA THR A 18 18.36 1.62 19.47
C THR A 18 19.56 2.53 19.35
N ARG A 19 19.56 3.66 20.09
CA ARG A 19 20.65 4.59 20.24
C ARG A 19 20.84 4.96 21.73
N GLY A 20 21.87 4.40 22.36
CA GLY A 20 22.02 4.52 23.80
C GLY A 20 20.81 3.99 24.53
N VAL A 21 20.13 4.83 25.31
CA VAL A 21 18.88 4.49 26.00
C VAL A 21 17.64 4.80 25.17
N THR A 22 17.77 5.57 24.09
CA THR A 22 16.65 5.81 23.18
C THR A 22 16.40 4.56 22.35
N GLN A 23 15.19 4.03 22.46
CA GLN A 23 14.77 2.81 21.78
C GLN A 23 13.37 2.99 21.20
N VAL A 24 13.19 2.67 19.93
CA VAL A 24 11.93 2.81 19.20
C VAL A 24 11.61 1.52 18.47
N LEU A 25 10.46 0.95 18.79
CA LEU A 25 9.87 -0.19 18.05
C LEU A 25 8.83 0.34 17.07
N SER A 26 9.12 0.25 15.78
CA SER A 26 8.18 0.61 14.72
C SER A 26 7.53 -0.62 14.12
N ILE A 27 6.22 -0.55 13.92
CA ILE A 27 5.39 -1.66 13.46
C ILE A 27 4.66 -1.20 12.21
N ALA A 28 4.87 -1.90 11.09
CA ALA A 28 4.19 -1.64 9.83
C ALA A 28 2.99 -2.56 9.66
N THR A 29 1.86 -1.97 9.25
CA THR A 29 0.62 -2.66 8.90
C THR A 29 0.20 -2.24 7.50
N LEU A 30 -0.14 -3.20 6.66
CA LEU A 30 -0.65 -3.00 5.31
C LEU A 30 -2.16 -3.25 5.31
N GLY A 31 -2.90 -2.30 4.79
CA GLY A 31 -4.34 -2.39 4.61
C GLY A 31 -4.74 -2.25 3.15
N THR A 32 -6.03 -2.33 2.88
CA THR A 32 -6.60 -2.10 1.55
C THR A 32 -6.56 -0.61 1.19
N LEU A 33 -6.84 -0.27 -0.06
CA LEU A 33 -6.94 1.14 -0.46
C LEU A 33 -8.11 1.85 0.23
N ASP A 34 -9.16 1.13 0.59
CA ASP A 34 -10.34 1.70 1.28
C ASP A 34 -10.03 2.11 2.73
N ASP A 35 -8.91 1.63 3.30
CA ASP A 35 -8.40 2.06 4.61
C ASP A 35 -7.67 3.42 4.55
N ALA A 36 -7.48 3.99 3.36
CA ALA A 36 -6.83 5.27 3.21
C ALA A 36 -7.66 6.39 3.87
N LYS A 37 -6.96 7.31 4.53
CA LYS A 37 -7.61 8.44 5.17
C LYS A 37 -7.95 9.52 4.15
N MET A 38 -9.23 9.83 4.01
CA MET A 38 -9.66 11.04 3.31
C MET A 38 -9.41 12.26 4.20
N VAL A 39 -8.70 13.23 3.67
CA VAL A 39 -8.43 14.52 4.32
C VAL A 39 -9.11 15.60 3.50
N ASP A 40 -10.09 16.27 4.13
CA ASP A 40 -10.78 17.44 3.57
C ASP A 40 -10.28 18.68 4.31
N ASP A 41 -9.56 19.54 3.60
CA ASP A 41 -9.03 20.79 4.12
C ASP A 41 -9.32 21.97 3.17
N MET A 42 -8.79 23.14 3.48
CA MET A 42 -9.01 24.35 2.66
C MET A 42 -8.45 24.26 1.22
N LEU A 43 -7.62 23.26 0.94
CA LEU A 43 -7.03 23.02 -0.40
C LEU A 43 -7.83 21.97 -1.19
N GLY A 44 -8.81 21.32 -0.56
CA GLY A 44 -9.65 20.29 -1.13
C GLY A 44 -9.51 18.91 -0.48
N GLU A 45 -10.14 17.93 -1.09
CA GLU A 45 -10.07 16.54 -0.65
C GLU A 45 -8.79 15.86 -1.18
N THR A 46 -8.07 15.19 -0.28
CA THR A 46 -6.89 14.40 -0.61
C THR A 46 -6.94 13.04 0.06
N GLU A 47 -6.47 12.01 -0.66
CA GLU A 47 -6.32 10.66 -0.15
C GLU A 47 -4.93 10.48 0.48
N LYS A 48 -4.89 10.07 1.74
CA LYS A 48 -3.66 9.82 2.47
C LYS A 48 -3.48 8.33 2.72
N ARG A 49 -2.63 7.67 1.91
CA ARG A 49 -2.32 6.24 2.00
C ARG A 49 -1.23 5.88 3.01
N TYR A 50 -0.41 6.83 3.44
CA TYR A 50 0.62 6.61 4.44
C TYR A 50 0.31 7.40 5.70
N MET A 51 0.26 6.71 6.82
CA MET A 51 0.00 7.30 8.15
C MET A 51 1.06 6.81 9.12
N HIS A 52 1.58 7.74 9.92
CA HIS A 52 2.53 7.43 10.97
C HIS A 52 2.01 7.87 12.32
N PHE A 53 1.94 6.94 13.26
CA PHE A 53 1.56 7.18 14.65
C PHE A 53 2.82 7.10 15.54
N TYR A 54 2.96 8.07 16.43
CA TYR A 54 4.06 8.16 17.37
C TYR A 54 3.49 8.11 18.79
N ASN A 55 3.87 7.07 19.54
CA ASN A 55 3.33 6.78 20.85
C ASN A 55 4.45 6.91 21.90
N ASP A 56 4.45 8.03 22.63
CA ASP A 56 5.38 8.32 23.74
C ASP A 56 4.63 8.21 25.09
N LEU A 57 4.69 7.05 25.70
CA LEU A 57 4.09 6.84 27.00
C LEU A 57 5.05 7.28 28.12
N PRO A 58 4.53 7.67 29.31
CA PRO A 58 5.35 8.19 30.41
C PRO A 58 6.53 7.30 30.82
N PHE A 59 6.37 5.98 30.72
CA PHE A 59 7.44 5.03 31.07
C PHE A 59 8.71 5.19 30.20
N ALA A 60 8.57 5.68 28.96
CA ALA A 60 9.70 5.89 28.04
C ALA A 60 10.70 6.95 28.59
N TYR A 61 10.19 7.86 29.38
CA TYR A 61 10.99 8.89 30.10
C TYR A 61 11.40 8.50 31.53
N GLY A 62 11.00 7.30 31.98
CA GLY A 62 11.14 6.89 33.38
C GLY A 62 10.12 7.55 34.32
N ASP A 63 9.10 8.17 33.79
CA ASP A 63 8.08 8.89 34.53
C ASP A 63 6.85 8.04 34.88
N VAL A 64 6.15 8.40 35.95
CA VAL A 64 4.82 7.90 36.28
C VAL A 64 3.80 8.94 35.87
N GLY A 65 2.94 8.56 34.91
CA GLY A 65 1.94 9.47 34.36
C GLY A 65 0.65 8.79 33.97
N ARG A 66 -0.38 9.58 33.70
CA ARG A 66 -1.64 9.07 33.16
C ARG A 66 -1.49 8.76 31.66
N ILE A 67 -1.94 7.58 31.25
CA ILE A 67 -2.13 7.28 29.83
C ILE A 67 -3.23 8.20 29.30
N ARG A 68 -2.94 8.96 28.26
CA ARG A 68 -3.88 9.84 27.58
C ARG A 68 -4.32 9.18 26.27
N PHE A 69 -5.61 9.20 25.98
CA PHE A 69 -6.13 8.69 24.72
C PHE A 69 -5.80 9.60 23.52
N ASN A 70 -5.62 10.91 23.78
CA ASN A 70 -5.22 11.86 22.76
C ASN A 70 -3.70 12.08 22.84
N PRO A 71 -2.99 11.97 21.71
CA PRO A 71 -1.55 12.27 21.67
C PRO A 71 -1.27 13.72 22.03
N SER A 72 -0.11 13.98 22.61
CA SER A 72 0.35 15.34 22.89
C SER A 72 0.66 16.08 21.58
N ARG A 73 0.70 17.42 21.60
CA ARG A 73 1.15 18.19 20.43
C ARG A 73 2.56 17.82 20.00
N ARG A 74 3.43 17.49 20.94
CA ARG A 74 4.79 16.99 20.70
C ARG A 74 4.74 15.66 19.96
N ALA A 75 3.95 14.69 20.43
CA ALA A 75 3.79 13.39 19.77
C ALA A 75 3.28 13.53 18.33
N ILE A 76 2.30 14.41 18.11
CA ILE A 76 1.81 14.73 16.76
C ILE A 76 2.93 15.29 15.87
N GLY A 77 3.71 16.25 16.38
CA GLY A 77 4.82 16.86 15.64
C GLY A 77 5.93 15.85 15.31
N HIS A 78 6.30 14.98 16.25
CA HIS A 78 7.29 13.93 16.06
C HIS A 78 6.81 12.89 15.02
N GLY A 79 5.55 12.46 15.13
CA GLY A 79 4.93 11.57 14.15
C GLY A 79 4.89 12.16 12.74
N MET A 80 4.52 13.45 12.64
CA MET A 80 4.50 14.17 11.35
C MET A 80 5.89 14.29 10.72
N LEU A 81 6.94 14.50 11.52
CA LEU A 81 8.32 14.55 11.02
C LEU A 81 8.76 13.20 10.47
N ALA A 82 8.52 12.12 11.20
CA ALA A 82 8.80 10.76 10.74
C ALA A 82 8.01 10.40 9.49
N GLU A 83 6.72 10.75 9.44
CA GLU A 83 5.87 10.56 8.27
C GLU A 83 6.43 11.28 7.03
N LYS A 84 6.64 12.59 7.12
CA LYS A 84 7.17 13.39 6.00
C LYS A 84 8.51 12.89 5.50
N SER A 85 9.34 12.32 6.39
CA SER A 85 10.66 11.82 6.02
C SER A 85 10.61 10.61 5.09
N LEU A 86 9.56 9.79 5.17
CA LEU A 86 9.40 8.55 4.43
C LEU A 86 8.58 8.70 3.15
N VAL A 87 7.64 9.66 3.09
CA VAL A 87 6.78 9.89 1.92
C VAL A 87 7.55 9.93 0.59
N PRO A 88 8.71 10.62 0.45
CA PRO A 88 9.44 10.70 -0.82
C PRO A 88 10.01 9.37 -1.32
N VAL A 89 10.17 8.38 -0.45
CA VAL A 89 10.73 7.07 -0.78
C VAL A 89 9.68 5.98 -0.94
N LEU A 90 8.43 6.25 -0.59
CA LEU A 90 7.35 5.29 -0.76
C LEU A 90 7.07 4.98 -2.23
N PRO A 91 6.60 3.78 -2.55
CA PRO A 91 6.14 3.43 -3.88
C PRO A 91 4.86 4.18 -4.25
N PRO A 92 4.63 4.48 -5.55
CA PRO A 92 3.35 4.98 -6.01
C PRO A 92 2.24 3.94 -5.84
N LYS A 93 0.98 4.39 -5.89
CA LYS A 93 -0.21 3.55 -5.69
C LYS A 93 -0.31 2.42 -6.71
N GLU A 94 0.05 2.71 -7.94
CA GLU A 94 -0.01 1.79 -9.08
C GLU A 94 0.94 0.60 -8.93
N ASP A 95 2.10 0.83 -8.29
CA ASP A 95 3.11 -0.21 -8.08
C ASP A 95 2.90 -0.98 -6.76
N PHE A 96 2.25 -0.34 -5.79
CA PHE A 96 2.01 -0.91 -4.46
C PHE A 96 0.65 -0.47 -3.92
N PRO A 97 -0.45 -1.15 -4.29
CA PRO A 97 -1.82 -0.72 -4.00
C PRO A 97 -2.25 -1.04 -2.57
N TYR A 98 -1.51 -0.54 -1.59
CA TYR A 98 -1.81 -0.69 -0.17
C TYR A 98 -1.90 0.65 0.52
N THR A 99 -2.72 0.71 1.56
CA THR A 99 -2.60 1.71 2.62
C THR A 99 -1.58 1.22 3.61
N ILE A 100 -0.67 2.10 4.01
CA ILE A 100 0.47 1.77 4.87
C ILE A 100 0.32 2.53 6.17
N ILE A 101 0.26 1.83 7.29
CA ILE A 101 0.24 2.42 8.63
C ILE A 101 1.51 1.99 9.37
N VAL A 102 2.21 2.95 9.95
CA VAL A 102 3.33 2.68 10.85
C VAL A 102 3.03 3.26 12.22
N ALA A 103 3.14 2.43 13.25
CA ALA A 103 3.10 2.85 14.65
C ALA A 103 4.50 2.73 15.25
N SER A 104 5.04 3.83 15.76
CA SER A 104 6.31 3.87 16.49
C SER A 104 6.06 3.97 17.99
N GLU A 105 6.38 2.88 18.68
CA GLU A 105 6.28 2.75 20.13
C GLU A 105 7.62 3.12 20.76
N ILE A 106 7.64 4.20 21.52
CA ILE A 106 8.85 4.67 22.19
C ILE A 106 9.06 3.86 23.46
N GLN A 107 10.09 3.02 23.47
CA GLN A 107 10.41 2.12 24.59
C GLN A 107 11.31 2.81 25.63
N GLY A 108 12.14 3.73 25.19
CA GLY A 108 13.01 4.55 26.03
C GLY A 108 13.39 5.83 25.31
N GLU A 109 13.59 6.93 26.04
CA GLU A 109 13.93 8.22 25.46
C GLU A 109 14.98 8.97 26.27
N ASN A 110 16.05 9.36 25.57
CA ASN A 110 17.03 10.33 26.01
C ASN A 110 17.50 11.18 24.82
N GLY A 111 16.55 11.90 24.24
CA GLY A 111 16.74 12.72 23.05
C GLY A 111 16.54 11.95 21.72
N SER A 112 16.14 12.66 20.69
CA SER A 112 16.06 12.21 19.28
C SER A 112 15.18 10.98 18.99
N SER A 113 14.14 10.74 19.80
CA SER A 113 13.19 9.64 19.56
C SER A 113 12.44 9.74 18.21
N SER A 114 12.19 10.95 17.71
CA SER A 114 11.62 11.16 16.36
C SER A 114 12.57 10.67 15.26
N MET A 115 13.88 10.80 15.44
CA MET A 115 14.88 10.26 14.51
C MET A 115 14.93 8.72 14.60
N GLY A 116 14.85 8.21 15.83
CA GLY A 116 14.67 6.77 16.06
C GLY A 116 13.42 6.22 15.38
N SER A 117 12.29 6.97 15.39
CA SER A 117 11.06 6.60 14.72
C SER A 117 11.23 6.55 13.21
N ALA A 118 11.91 7.52 12.59
CA ALA A 118 12.18 7.50 11.15
C ALA A 118 13.05 6.29 10.75
N CYS A 119 14.11 5.99 11.53
CA CYS A 119 14.96 4.82 11.31
C CYS A 119 14.21 3.50 11.51
N GLY A 120 13.51 3.35 12.64
CA GLY A 120 12.72 2.15 12.94
C GLY A 120 11.62 1.91 11.90
N SER A 121 10.96 2.97 11.43
CA SER A 121 9.94 2.88 10.37
C SER A 121 10.53 2.46 9.04
N SER A 122 11.71 2.97 8.66
CA SER A 122 12.43 2.51 7.46
C SER A 122 12.72 1.02 7.51
N LEU A 123 13.20 0.51 8.66
CA LEU A 123 13.43 -0.91 8.89
C LEU A 123 12.11 -1.71 8.80
N ALA A 124 11.05 -1.25 9.49
CA ALA A 124 9.76 -1.93 9.51
C ALA A 124 9.12 -2.03 8.12
N LEU A 125 9.21 -0.96 7.32
CA LEU A 125 8.71 -0.95 5.94
C LEU A 125 9.47 -1.93 5.05
N MET A 126 10.81 -1.97 5.12
CA MET A 126 11.62 -2.93 4.37
C MET A 126 11.34 -4.37 4.81
N ALA A 127 11.18 -4.62 6.12
CA ALA A 127 10.84 -5.93 6.66
C ALA A 127 9.43 -6.37 6.25
N ALA A 128 8.48 -5.43 6.08
CA ALA A 128 7.14 -5.71 5.58
C ALA A 128 7.09 -6.01 4.06
N GLY A 129 8.17 -5.77 3.33
CA GLY A 129 8.20 -5.92 1.88
C GLY A 129 7.68 -4.69 1.12
N VAL A 130 7.51 -3.55 1.79
CA VAL A 130 7.17 -2.29 1.12
C VAL A 130 8.36 -1.84 0.27
N PRO A 131 8.24 -1.70 -1.05
CA PRO A 131 9.37 -1.41 -1.93
C PRO A 131 9.76 0.08 -1.87
N ILE A 132 10.24 0.52 -0.70
CA ILE A 132 10.78 1.88 -0.56
C ILE A 132 12.03 2.03 -1.45
N LYS A 133 12.17 3.20 -2.05
CA LYS A 133 13.23 3.47 -3.03
C LYS A 133 14.63 3.41 -2.43
N LYS A 134 14.79 3.82 -1.17
CA LYS A 134 16.06 3.93 -0.45
C LYS A 134 15.82 3.84 1.06
N THR A 135 16.80 3.35 1.80
CA THR A 135 16.84 3.41 3.26
C THR A 135 16.85 4.85 3.74
N VAL A 136 16.03 5.15 4.73
CA VAL A 136 15.95 6.47 5.36
C VAL A 136 16.53 6.40 6.78
N GLY A 137 17.51 7.25 7.06
CA GLY A 137 18.09 7.44 8.37
C GLY A 137 17.92 8.89 8.85
N GLY A 138 17.85 9.09 10.16
CA GLY A 138 17.69 10.41 10.77
C GLY A 138 18.68 10.63 11.90
N ILE A 139 19.10 11.88 12.06
CA ILE A 139 19.99 12.32 13.15
C ILE A 139 19.60 13.72 13.62
N ALA A 140 19.80 14.01 14.89
CA ALA A 140 19.69 15.36 15.45
C ALA A 140 21.08 15.93 15.73
N CYS A 141 21.26 17.21 15.43
CA CYS A 141 22.47 17.97 15.73
C CYS A 141 22.13 19.12 16.65
N GLY A 142 22.94 19.31 17.69
CA GLY A 142 22.88 20.42 18.62
C GLY A 142 23.86 21.51 18.28
N LEU A 143 23.74 22.62 18.98
CA LEU A 143 24.65 23.77 18.92
C LEU A 143 24.96 24.24 20.29
N VAL A 144 26.23 24.57 20.51
CA VAL A 144 26.70 25.37 21.65
C VAL A 144 27.46 26.55 21.08
N THR A 145 27.10 27.77 21.52
CA THR A 145 27.79 29.00 21.14
C THR A 145 28.52 29.55 22.33
N GLU A 146 29.72 30.11 22.10
CA GLU A 146 30.55 30.72 23.12
C GLU A 146 30.43 32.25 23.08
N GLU A 147 30.80 32.92 24.16
CA GLU A 147 30.76 34.40 24.28
C GLU A 147 31.65 35.09 23.23
N ASP A 148 32.72 34.45 22.77
CA ASP A 148 33.63 34.96 21.75
C ASP A 148 33.10 34.83 20.31
N GLY A 149 31.90 34.23 20.15
CA GLY A 149 31.26 33.99 18.85
C GLY A 149 31.67 32.67 18.18
N SER A 150 32.56 31.90 18.81
CA SER A 150 32.84 30.53 18.33
C SER A 150 31.66 29.61 18.60
N PHE A 151 31.58 28.50 17.86
CA PHE A 151 30.48 27.55 18.00
C PHE A 151 30.93 26.11 17.82
N HIS A 152 30.19 25.20 18.44
CA HIS A 152 30.38 23.76 18.31
C HIS A 152 29.08 23.07 17.93
N ILE A 153 29.13 22.27 16.86
CA ILE A 153 28.00 21.41 16.45
C ILE A 153 28.14 20.08 17.19
N LEU A 154 27.09 19.72 17.90
CA LEU A 154 26.95 18.40 18.56
C LEU A 154 26.31 17.45 17.63
N THR A 155 26.98 16.34 17.30
CA THR A 155 26.43 15.30 16.44
C THR A 155 25.75 14.23 17.28
N ASP A 156 24.46 14.01 17.08
CA ASP A 156 23.62 13.04 17.78
C ASP A 156 23.40 13.40 19.28
N MET A 157 22.55 14.39 19.49
CA MET A 157 22.27 14.98 20.83
C MET A 157 21.59 14.02 21.80
N GLN A 158 21.91 14.14 23.07
CA GLN A 158 21.18 13.61 24.22
C GLN A 158 20.15 14.62 24.75
N GLY A 159 19.23 14.17 25.62
CA GLY A 159 18.17 15.02 26.16
C GLY A 159 18.68 16.25 26.94
N THR A 160 19.82 16.14 27.69
CA THR A 160 20.44 17.27 28.36
C THR A 160 21.04 18.29 27.40
N GLU A 161 21.64 17.82 26.31
CA GLU A 161 22.21 18.67 25.26
C GLU A 161 21.10 19.36 24.46
N ASP A 162 19.95 18.68 24.23
CA ASP A 162 18.75 19.31 23.68
C ASP A 162 18.19 20.39 24.59
N PHE A 163 18.17 20.14 25.91
CA PHE A 163 17.58 21.08 26.86
C PHE A 163 18.45 22.37 27.06
N TYR A 164 19.75 22.22 27.15
CA TYR A 164 20.67 23.33 27.44
C TYR A 164 21.35 23.90 26.20
N GLY A 165 21.38 23.20 25.08
CA GLY A 165 21.98 23.68 23.85
C GLY A 165 21.17 24.79 23.18
N ASP A 166 21.78 25.47 22.23
CA ASP A 166 21.23 26.62 21.51
C ASP A 166 20.34 26.27 20.34
N MET A 167 20.44 25.04 19.85
CA MET A 167 19.69 24.55 18.68
C MET A 167 19.43 23.04 18.79
N ASP A 168 18.28 22.60 18.31
CA ASP A 168 17.95 21.22 17.96
C ASP A 168 17.64 21.16 16.44
N PHE A 169 18.55 20.59 15.66
CA PHE A 169 18.42 20.51 14.21
C PHE A 169 18.34 19.04 13.75
N LYS A 170 17.12 18.60 13.45
CA LYS A 170 16.83 17.24 13.00
C LYS A 170 16.87 17.16 11.49
N ILE A 171 17.68 16.25 10.97
CA ILE A 171 17.88 16.04 9.53
C ILE A 171 17.69 14.57 9.21
N VAL A 172 16.71 14.29 8.35
CA VAL A 172 16.35 12.95 7.91
C VAL A 172 16.55 12.84 6.39
N GLY A 173 16.97 11.70 5.94
CA GLY A 173 17.11 11.46 4.50
C GLY A 173 17.77 10.15 4.16
N THR A 174 18.00 9.99 2.86
CA THR A 174 18.67 8.84 2.23
C THR A 174 20.17 9.09 2.08
N ARG A 175 20.89 8.19 1.44
CA ARG A 175 22.28 8.45 1.03
C ARG A 175 22.41 9.60 0.06
N ASP A 176 21.38 9.80 -0.79
CA ASP A 176 21.42 10.75 -1.90
C ASP A 176 21.00 12.17 -1.50
N GLY A 177 20.09 12.30 -0.52
CA GLY A 177 19.55 13.60 -0.15
C GLY A 177 18.75 13.62 1.15
N VAL A 178 18.31 14.81 1.52
CA VAL A 178 17.48 15.08 2.69
C VAL A 178 16.03 14.98 2.29
N THR A 179 15.22 14.29 3.11
CA THR A 179 13.78 14.12 2.89
C THR A 179 12.93 14.95 3.86
N ALA A 180 13.45 15.24 5.05
CA ALA A 180 12.78 16.11 6.01
C ALA A 180 13.79 16.82 6.94
N VAL A 181 13.40 17.99 7.40
CA VAL A 181 14.16 18.83 8.34
C VAL A 181 13.20 19.41 9.36
N GLN A 182 13.64 19.45 10.62
CA GLN A 182 13.04 20.27 11.66
C GLN A 182 14.17 20.99 12.42
N MET A 183 14.03 22.28 12.66
CA MET A 183 14.98 23.07 13.39
C MET A 183 14.24 23.89 14.45
N ASP A 184 14.68 23.74 15.70
CA ASP A 184 14.33 24.59 16.82
C ASP A 184 15.59 25.35 17.26
N ASN A 185 15.46 26.64 17.45
CA ASN A 185 16.57 27.53 17.77
C ASN A 185 16.19 28.41 18.98
N LYS A 186 17.04 28.48 19.99
CA LYS A 186 16.83 29.20 21.25
C LYS A 186 17.55 30.53 21.28
N ILE A 187 18.36 30.83 20.27
CA ILE A 187 19.09 32.10 20.10
C ILE A 187 18.43 32.92 18.99
N GLY A 188 18.83 34.19 18.86
CA GLY A 188 18.16 35.16 17.96
C GLY A 188 18.22 34.85 16.46
N GLY A 189 18.92 33.82 16.05
CA GLY A 189 19.05 33.35 14.65
C GLY A 189 20.33 32.55 14.46
N LEU A 190 20.39 31.79 13.34
CA LEU A 190 21.58 31.04 12.95
C LEU A 190 22.23 31.72 11.74
N ASN A 191 23.55 31.84 11.76
CA ASN A 191 24.29 32.24 10.59
C ASN A 191 24.40 31.04 9.58
N MET A 192 24.73 31.35 8.31
CA MET A 192 24.82 30.31 7.28
C MET A 192 25.96 29.32 7.50
N GLU A 193 27.02 29.73 8.18
CA GLU A 193 28.16 28.87 8.51
C GLU A 193 27.74 27.73 9.47
N ILE A 194 26.98 28.07 10.52
CA ILE A 194 26.39 27.09 11.44
C ILE A 194 25.49 26.10 10.68
N VAL A 195 24.62 26.61 9.79
CA VAL A 195 23.71 25.76 9.01
C VAL A 195 24.50 24.84 8.09
N GLU A 196 25.47 25.34 7.33
CA GLU A 196 26.28 24.52 6.44
C GLU A 196 27.07 23.45 7.18
N GLU A 197 27.68 23.80 8.29
CA GLU A 197 28.45 22.85 9.10
C GLU A 197 27.53 21.77 9.72
N THR A 198 26.33 22.16 10.16
CA THR A 198 25.32 21.21 10.65
C THR A 198 24.92 20.21 9.57
N PHE A 199 24.68 20.67 8.34
CA PHE A 199 24.38 19.76 7.23
C PHE A 199 25.54 18.82 6.90
N LYS A 200 26.79 19.28 6.95
CA LYS A 200 27.97 18.44 6.72
C LYS A 200 28.10 17.35 7.79
N GLN A 201 28.03 17.74 9.07
CA GLN A 201 28.14 16.79 10.18
C GLN A 201 26.95 15.81 10.22
N SER A 202 25.72 16.30 10.03
CA SER A 202 24.54 15.45 9.98
C SER A 202 24.62 14.42 8.84
N LYS A 203 25.17 14.79 7.69
CA LYS A 203 25.37 13.85 6.56
C LYS A 203 26.28 12.70 6.98
N ILE A 204 27.40 13.00 7.64
CA ILE A 204 28.36 11.97 8.09
C ILE A 204 27.68 11.03 9.10
N GLY A 205 26.99 11.59 10.11
CA GLY A 205 26.28 10.79 11.11
C GLY A 205 25.15 9.97 10.54
N ARG A 206 24.33 10.56 9.65
CA ARG A 206 23.23 9.88 8.99
C ARG A 206 23.70 8.70 8.12
N LEU A 207 24.79 8.86 7.36
CA LEU A 207 25.35 7.79 6.56
C LEU A 207 25.81 6.61 7.43
N LYS A 208 26.45 6.85 8.58
CA LYS A 208 26.81 5.80 9.53
C LYS A 208 25.60 5.06 10.10
N ILE A 209 24.50 5.79 10.36
CA ILE A 209 23.24 5.17 10.80
C ILE A 209 22.67 4.27 9.69
N ILE A 210 22.65 4.76 8.46
CA ILE A 210 22.16 3.99 7.30
C ILE A 210 23.04 2.74 7.08
N ASP A 211 24.38 2.85 7.18
CA ASP A 211 25.31 1.72 7.08
C ASP A 211 24.94 0.62 8.07
N MET A 212 24.72 0.98 9.33
CA MET A 212 24.37 0.04 10.40
C MET A 212 22.97 -0.58 10.18
N MET A 213 22.01 0.18 9.64
CA MET A 213 20.68 -0.34 9.32
C MET A 213 20.73 -1.33 8.14
N GLU A 214 21.54 -1.03 7.12
CA GLU A 214 21.71 -1.87 5.94
C GLU A 214 22.52 -3.15 6.21
N GLU A 215 23.30 -3.23 7.30
CA GLU A 215 23.86 -4.48 7.82
C GLU A 215 22.77 -5.48 8.25
N VAL A 216 21.60 -4.98 8.68
CA VAL A 216 20.47 -5.81 9.12
C VAL A 216 19.52 -6.12 7.97
N ILE A 217 19.19 -5.12 7.17
CA ILE A 217 18.36 -5.23 5.97
C ILE A 217 18.76 -4.15 4.96
N ASP A 218 19.34 -4.56 3.84
CA ASP A 218 19.92 -3.68 2.81
C ASP A 218 18.91 -3.28 1.72
N SER A 219 17.83 -4.02 1.62
CA SER A 219 16.79 -3.84 0.60
C SER A 219 15.44 -4.35 1.10
N PRO A 220 14.32 -3.79 0.62
CA PRO A 220 13.00 -4.32 0.93
C PRO A 220 12.88 -5.80 0.57
N ARG A 221 12.20 -6.58 1.40
CA ARG A 221 11.88 -7.96 1.10
C ARG A 221 11.10 -8.06 -0.20
N LYS A 222 11.38 -9.10 -0.98
CA LYS A 222 10.68 -9.35 -2.25
C LYS A 222 9.26 -9.84 -2.05
N GLU A 223 9.03 -10.56 -0.96
CA GLU A 223 7.74 -11.12 -0.58
C GLU A 223 7.22 -10.38 0.65
N LEU A 224 5.91 -10.14 0.68
CA LEU A 224 5.24 -9.62 1.85
C LEU A 224 5.27 -10.66 2.98
N SER A 225 5.10 -10.19 4.21
CA SER A 225 4.85 -11.09 5.35
C SER A 225 3.65 -12.00 5.07
N ALA A 226 3.74 -13.25 5.52
CA ALA A 226 2.61 -14.20 5.42
C ALA A 226 1.32 -13.71 6.11
N ASN A 227 1.46 -12.76 7.06
CA ASN A 227 0.33 -12.16 7.74
C ASN A 227 -0.25 -10.94 7.02
N ALA A 228 0.45 -10.41 6.00
CA ALA A 228 -0.03 -9.28 5.22
C ALA A 228 -1.03 -9.73 4.16
N PRO A 229 -2.09 -8.94 3.90
CA PRO A 229 -3.03 -9.27 2.85
C PRO A 229 -2.29 -9.31 1.50
N GLN A 230 -2.53 -10.36 0.72
CA GLN A 230 -2.07 -10.45 -0.66
C GLN A 230 -3.01 -9.67 -1.57
N VAL A 231 -2.49 -9.06 -2.62
CA VAL A 231 -3.29 -8.31 -3.59
C VAL A 231 -3.13 -8.88 -4.99
N THR A 232 -4.22 -8.92 -5.72
CA THR A 232 -4.26 -9.14 -7.17
C THR A 232 -5.09 -8.04 -7.80
N SER A 233 -4.64 -7.47 -8.90
CA SER A 233 -5.35 -6.43 -9.62
C SER A 233 -5.85 -6.93 -10.96
N ALA A 234 -7.08 -6.54 -11.30
CA ALA A 234 -7.70 -6.77 -12.60
C ALA A 234 -8.21 -5.44 -13.16
N LYS A 235 -8.38 -5.37 -14.48
CA LYS A 235 -8.95 -4.19 -15.14
C LYS A 235 -10.28 -4.57 -15.78
N ILE A 236 -11.32 -3.80 -15.48
CA ILE A 236 -12.61 -3.92 -16.14
C ILE A 236 -12.93 -2.64 -16.92
N PRO A 237 -13.76 -2.71 -17.97
CA PRO A 237 -14.27 -1.52 -18.63
C PRO A 237 -15.03 -0.62 -17.63
N VAL A 238 -14.84 0.71 -17.73
CA VAL A 238 -15.44 1.68 -16.79
C VAL A 238 -16.98 1.59 -16.79
N ASP A 239 -17.60 1.32 -17.94
CA ASP A 239 -19.05 1.10 -18.07
C ASP A 239 -19.55 -0.17 -17.33
N LYS A 240 -18.66 -1.09 -16.98
CA LYS A 240 -18.97 -2.31 -16.22
C LYS A 240 -18.86 -2.13 -14.69
N ILE A 241 -18.29 -1.02 -14.21
CA ILE A 241 -18.16 -0.74 -12.76
C ILE A 241 -19.54 -0.80 -12.08
N GLY A 242 -20.53 -0.13 -12.65
CA GLY A 242 -21.89 -0.13 -12.09
C GLY A 242 -22.55 -1.52 -12.06
N GLU A 243 -22.26 -2.37 -13.04
CA GLU A 243 -22.72 -3.76 -13.08
C GLU A 243 -22.03 -4.63 -12.03
N LEU A 244 -20.72 -4.47 -11.85
CA LEU A 244 -19.95 -5.16 -10.81
C LEU A 244 -20.43 -4.79 -9.40
N ILE A 245 -20.64 -3.51 -9.13
CA ILE A 245 -21.15 -3.03 -7.84
C ILE A 245 -22.59 -3.53 -7.62
N GLY A 246 -23.43 -3.44 -8.65
CA GLY A 246 -24.84 -3.81 -8.62
C GLY A 246 -25.72 -2.85 -7.81
N PRO A 247 -27.05 -3.02 -7.85
CA PRO A 247 -28.00 -2.16 -7.15
C PRO A 247 -27.74 -2.15 -5.64
N GLY A 248 -27.42 -0.97 -5.09
CA GLY A 248 -27.12 -0.80 -3.67
C GLY A 248 -25.92 -1.60 -3.18
N GLY A 249 -24.97 -1.94 -4.07
CA GLY A 249 -23.77 -2.71 -3.73
C GLY A 249 -24.00 -4.23 -3.58
N LYS A 250 -25.13 -4.75 -4.08
CA LYS A 250 -25.52 -6.16 -3.87
C LYS A 250 -24.51 -7.14 -4.44
N ASN A 251 -24.06 -6.91 -5.69
CA ASN A 251 -23.18 -7.85 -6.38
C ASN A 251 -21.80 -7.90 -5.73
N ILE A 252 -21.21 -6.74 -5.42
CA ILE A 252 -19.89 -6.67 -4.79
C ILE A 252 -19.92 -7.31 -3.39
N LYS A 253 -20.98 -7.08 -2.61
CA LYS A 253 -21.15 -7.72 -1.30
C LYS A 253 -21.25 -9.23 -1.39
N GLU A 254 -22.00 -9.74 -2.37
CA GLU A 254 -22.12 -11.18 -2.62
C GLU A 254 -20.76 -11.81 -2.98
N ILE A 255 -19.97 -11.14 -3.84
CA ILE A 255 -18.64 -11.61 -4.21
C ILE A 255 -17.72 -11.63 -2.98
N THR A 256 -17.72 -10.55 -2.18
CA THR A 256 -16.92 -10.45 -0.94
C THR A 256 -17.32 -11.55 0.06
N GLU A 257 -18.61 -11.74 0.32
CA GLU A 257 -19.10 -12.78 1.25
C GLU A 257 -18.76 -14.20 0.79
N GLN A 258 -18.89 -14.48 -0.50
CA GLN A 258 -18.65 -15.82 -1.04
C GLN A 258 -17.17 -16.15 -1.20
N SER A 259 -16.34 -15.18 -1.57
CA SER A 259 -14.89 -15.39 -1.73
C SER A 259 -14.14 -15.28 -0.42
N GLY A 260 -14.60 -14.45 0.52
CA GLY A 260 -13.88 -14.05 1.73
C GLY A 260 -12.73 -13.08 1.44
N ALA A 261 -12.74 -12.44 0.24
CA ALA A 261 -11.77 -11.43 -0.17
C ALA A 261 -12.38 -10.03 -0.06
N GLU A 262 -11.59 -9.02 0.19
CA GLU A 262 -11.97 -7.61 0.11
C GLU A 262 -11.69 -7.07 -1.29
N ILE A 263 -12.58 -6.22 -1.81
CA ILE A 263 -12.51 -5.72 -3.19
C ILE A 263 -12.63 -4.20 -3.17
N SER A 264 -11.61 -3.53 -3.68
CA SER A 264 -11.60 -2.09 -3.91
C SER A 264 -11.66 -1.81 -5.42
N ILE A 265 -12.49 -0.84 -5.82
CA ILE A 265 -12.73 -0.49 -7.23
C ILE A 265 -12.38 0.98 -7.41
N GLU A 266 -11.53 1.26 -8.39
CA GLU A 266 -11.15 2.62 -8.76
C GLU A 266 -11.98 3.12 -9.94
N ASP A 267 -12.14 4.44 -10.07
CA ASP A 267 -12.96 5.10 -11.10
C ASP A 267 -12.46 4.78 -12.53
N ASP A 268 -11.20 4.42 -12.69
CA ASP A 268 -10.61 4.05 -13.98
C ASP A 268 -10.86 2.58 -14.38
N GLY A 269 -11.60 1.82 -13.55
CA GLY A 269 -11.92 0.41 -13.75
C GLY A 269 -10.87 -0.56 -13.20
N THR A 270 -9.87 -0.10 -12.45
CA THR A 270 -8.95 -0.97 -11.74
C THR A 270 -9.68 -1.59 -10.54
N VAL A 271 -9.63 -2.91 -10.42
CA VAL A 271 -10.22 -3.69 -9.32
C VAL A 271 -9.08 -4.37 -8.57
N ASN A 272 -8.87 -3.98 -7.33
CA ASN A 272 -7.89 -4.58 -6.43
C ASN A 272 -8.61 -5.56 -5.50
N ILE A 273 -8.13 -6.78 -5.42
CA ILE A 273 -8.67 -7.86 -4.59
C ILE A 273 -7.63 -8.20 -3.55
N TYR A 274 -8.01 -8.15 -2.29
CA TYR A 274 -7.16 -8.44 -1.14
C TYR A 274 -7.66 -9.67 -0.41
N ALA A 275 -6.77 -10.57 -0.06
CA ALA A 275 -7.10 -11.73 0.77
C ALA A 275 -5.89 -12.20 1.57
N ASP A 276 -6.14 -12.92 2.64
CA ASP A 276 -5.13 -13.53 3.51
C ASP A 276 -4.55 -14.83 2.91
N ASP A 277 -5.20 -15.40 1.88
CA ASP A 277 -4.71 -16.57 1.16
C ASP A 277 -5.02 -16.53 -0.34
N LYS A 278 -4.27 -17.36 -1.09
CA LYS A 278 -4.41 -17.48 -2.53
C LYS A 278 -5.73 -18.08 -3.00
N GLU A 279 -6.30 -18.98 -2.22
CA GLU A 279 -7.57 -19.65 -2.60
C GLU A 279 -8.71 -18.63 -2.66
N LYS A 280 -8.76 -17.73 -1.69
CA LYS A 280 -9.74 -16.62 -1.67
C LYS A 280 -9.52 -15.66 -2.84
N LEU A 281 -8.26 -15.32 -3.17
CA LEU A 281 -7.94 -14.50 -4.34
C LEU A 281 -8.43 -15.16 -5.63
N ASP A 282 -8.09 -16.42 -5.86
CA ASP A 282 -8.46 -17.15 -7.07
C ASP A 282 -9.99 -17.27 -7.18
N LYS A 283 -10.68 -17.47 -6.05
CA LYS A 283 -12.14 -17.52 -5.99
C LYS A 283 -12.76 -16.16 -6.34
N ALA A 284 -12.28 -15.07 -5.78
CA ALA A 284 -12.77 -13.72 -6.10
C ALA A 284 -12.51 -13.39 -7.57
N MET A 285 -11.32 -13.72 -8.10
CA MET A 285 -11.00 -13.55 -9.52
C MET A 285 -11.96 -14.30 -10.42
N SER A 286 -12.37 -15.52 -10.07
CA SER A 286 -13.33 -16.28 -10.85
C SER A 286 -14.70 -15.59 -10.97
N TYR A 287 -15.13 -14.87 -9.93
CA TYR A 287 -16.35 -14.06 -9.99
C TYR A 287 -16.19 -12.81 -10.88
N LEU A 288 -14.99 -12.25 -10.97
CA LEU A 288 -14.72 -11.08 -11.80
C LEU A 288 -14.55 -11.45 -13.29
N GLU A 289 -14.28 -12.70 -13.63
CA GLU A 289 -14.08 -13.13 -15.02
C GLU A 289 -15.22 -12.70 -15.94
N ARG A 290 -16.47 -12.72 -15.47
CA ARG A 290 -17.63 -12.30 -16.25
C ARG A 290 -17.63 -10.80 -16.62
N TYR A 291 -16.89 -9.98 -15.89
CA TYR A 291 -16.76 -8.53 -16.14
C TYR A 291 -15.46 -8.17 -16.86
N THR A 292 -14.43 -9.01 -16.70
CA THR A 292 -13.12 -8.79 -17.33
C THR A 292 -13.01 -9.44 -18.70
N PHE A 293 -13.79 -10.52 -18.94
CA PHE A 293 -13.75 -11.28 -20.17
C PHE A 293 -14.44 -10.51 -21.30
N ALA A 294 -13.67 -10.10 -22.29
CA ALA A 294 -14.16 -9.50 -23.52
C ALA A 294 -13.91 -10.50 -24.68
N PRO A 295 -14.95 -11.22 -25.13
CA PRO A 295 -14.79 -12.15 -26.25
C PRO A 295 -14.44 -11.40 -27.54
N LYS A 296 -13.51 -11.96 -28.33
CA LYS A 296 -13.02 -11.34 -29.57
C LYS A 296 -13.67 -12.00 -30.78
N GLU A 297 -14.08 -11.17 -31.73
CA GLU A 297 -14.60 -11.68 -33.02
C GLU A 297 -13.56 -12.52 -33.74
N GLY A 298 -14.01 -13.65 -34.27
CA GLY A 298 -13.17 -14.60 -35.00
C GLY A 298 -12.52 -15.68 -34.13
N GLU A 299 -12.53 -15.55 -32.80
CA GLU A 299 -12.01 -16.57 -31.89
C GLU A 299 -13.05 -17.71 -31.66
N VAL A 300 -12.54 -18.92 -31.42
CA VAL A 300 -13.32 -20.12 -31.09
C VAL A 300 -13.28 -20.34 -29.57
N TYR A 301 -14.45 -20.64 -29.02
CA TYR A 301 -14.64 -20.87 -27.59
C TYR A 301 -15.33 -22.22 -27.35
N ASP A 302 -14.90 -22.92 -26.30
CA ASP A 302 -15.67 -24.05 -25.78
C ASP A 302 -16.83 -23.48 -24.93
N GLY A 303 -18.03 -24.02 -25.13
CA GLY A 303 -19.21 -23.56 -24.42
C GLY A 303 -20.15 -24.71 -24.06
N ILE A 304 -21.14 -24.39 -23.25
CA ILE A 304 -22.20 -25.29 -22.82
C ILE A 304 -23.54 -24.71 -23.27
N VAL A 305 -24.40 -25.53 -23.87
CA VAL A 305 -25.74 -25.12 -24.29
C VAL A 305 -26.59 -24.85 -23.03
N ALA A 306 -26.92 -23.58 -22.81
CA ALA A 306 -27.71 -23.12 -21.65
C ALA A 306 -29.23 -23.30 -21.89
N SER A 307 -29.69 -23.06 -23.11
CA SER A 307 -31.12 -23.27 -23.49
C SER A 307 -31.28 -23.44 -24.99
N VAL A 308 -32.32 -24.18 -25.38
CA VAL A 308 -32.65 -24.44 -26.78
C VAL A 308 -33.98 -23.78 -27.12
N MET A 309 -34.00 -23.00 -28.20
CA MET A 309 -35.17 -22.28 -28.73
C MET A 309 -35.44 -22.69 -30.18
N PRO A 310 -36.69 -22.49 -30.74
CA PRO A 310 -36.99 -22.85 -32.12
C PRO A 310 -36.12 -22.15 -33.17
N TYR A 311 -35.51 -21.00 -32.82
CA TYR A 311 -34.68 -20.17 -33.72
C TYR A 311 -33.18 -20.33 -33.47
N GLY A 312 -32.73 -21.15 -32.47
CA GLY A 312 -31.33 -21.37 -32.17
C GLY A 312 -31.09 -21.81 -30.72
N ALA A 313 -29.84 -21.85 -30.33
CA ALA A 313 -29.45 -22.21 -28.96
C ALA A 313 -28.62 -21.08 -28.31
N PHE A 314 -28.84 -20.86 -27.03
CA PHE A 314 -27.95 -20.02 -26.22
C PHE A 314 -26.82 -20.87 -25.67
N VAL A 315 -25.60 -20.40 -25.85
CA VAL A 315 -24.39 -21.09 -25.44
C VAL A 315 -23.63 -20.21 -24.49
N ASP A 316 -23.36 -20.72 -23.30
CA ASP A 316 -22.52 -20.10 -22.29
C ASP A 316 -21.06 -20.49 -22.52
N ILE A 317 -20.23 -19.55 -22.91
CA ILE A 317 -18.78 -19.76 -23.10
C ILE A 317 -18.00 -19.58 -21.80
N ARG A 318 -18.58 -18.84 -20.86
CA ARG A 318 -18.12 -18.66 -19.46
C ARG A 318 -19.31 -18.31 -18.56
N PRO A 319 -19.17 -18.44 -17.22
CA PRO A 319 -20.22 -18.00 -16.29
C PRO A 319 -20.63 -16.55 -16.53
N GLY A 320 -21.90 -16.32 -16.90
CA GLY A 320 -22.46 -15.00 -17.19
C GLY A 320 -22.12 -14.41 -18.56
N VAL A 321 -21.44 -15.15 -19.44
CA VAL A 321 -21.15 -14.74 -20.82
C VAL A 321 -21.81 -15.71 -21.78
N SER A 322 -23.00 -15.36 -22.26
CA SER A 322 -23.77 -16.18 -23.19
C SER A 322 -24.02 -15.48 -24.52
N GLY A 323 -24.17 -16.26 -25.55
CA GLY A 323 -24.50 -15.77 -26.88
C GLY A 323 -25.40 -16.74 -27.66
N LEU A 324 -26.01 -16.22 -28.71
CA LEU A 324 -26.94 -16.97 -29.55
C LEU A 324 -26.21 -17.63 -30.73
N VAL A 325 -26.34 -18.93 -30.86
CA VAL A 325 -26.12 -19.66 -32.11
C VAL A 325 -27.45 -19.73 -32.82
N HIS A 326 -27.66 -18.89 -33.86
CA HIS A 326 -28.89 -18.93 -34.66
C HIS A 326 -28.95 -20.25 -35.43
N VAL A 327 -30.17 -20.77 -35.71
CA VAL A 327 -30.37 -22.05 -36.40
C VAL A 327 -29.60 -22.15 -37.72
N SER A 328 -29.43 -21.04 -38.45
CA SER A 328 -28.66 -21.00 -39.71
C SER A 328 -27.13 -21.07 -39.51
N GLU A 329 -26.65 -20.93 -38.27
CA GLU A 329 -25.23 -20.98 -37.88
C GLU A 329 -24.85 -22.29 -37.15
N MET A 330 -25.80 -23.24 -37.02
CA MET A 330 -25.57 -24.50 -36.30
C MET A 330 -24.98 -25.60 -37.19
N SER A 331 -25.37 -25.64 -38.47
CA SER A 331 -24.91 -26.64 -39.45
C SER A 331 -24.84 -26.04 -40.86
N ASN A 332 -24.04 -26.66 -41.72
CA ASN A 332 -24.03 -26.36 -43.15
C ASN A 332 -25.28 -26.88 -43.86
N ASP A 333 -25.96 -27.90 -43.30
CA ASP A 333 -27.21 -28.47 -43.82
C ASP A 333 -28.43 -27.75 -43.23
N PHE A 334 -29.58 -27.85 -43.90
CA PHE A 334 -30.81 -27.24 -43.40
C PHE A 334 -31.32 -27.91 -42.13
N VAL A 335 -31.31 -27.16 -41.03
CA VAL A 335 -31.76 -27.60 -39.70
C VAL A 335 -33.26 -27.35 -39.56
N LYS A 336 -34.06 -28.41 -39.51
CA LYS A 336 -35.52 -28.34 -39.34
C LYS A 336 -35.90 -28.22 -37.85
N ASP A 337 -35.14 -28.85 -36.97
CA ASP A 337 -35.37 -28.88 -35.53
C ASP A 337 -34.01 -28.70 -34.80
N VAL A 338 -33.91 -27.66 -34.00
CA VAL A 338 -32.69 -27.33 -33.24
C VAL A 338 -32.33 -28.43 -32.23
N ASN A 339 -33.34 -29.10 -31.64
CA ASN A 339 -33.14 -30.21 -30.70
C ASN A 339 -32.52 -31.47 -31.34
N SER A 340 -32.51 -31.54 -32.66
CA SER A 340 -31.82 -32.66 -33.37
C SER A 340 -30.30 -32.46 -33.47
N ILE A 341 -29.81 -31.22 -33.24
CA ILE A 341 -28.39 -30.87 -33.33
C ILE A 341 -27.77 -30.76 -31.94
N VAL A 342 -28.43 -30.05 -30.99
CA VAL A 342 -27.92 -29.81 -29.63
C VAL A 342 -29.06 -29.92 -28.60
N LYS A 343 -28.69 -30.28 -27.36
CA LYS A 343 -29.55 -30.31 -26.18
C LYS A 343 -28.96 -29.45 -25.08
N GLU A 344 -29.82 -29.04 -24.17
CA GLU A 344 -29.35 -28.33 -22.95
C GLU A 344 -28.33 -29.20 -22.21
N GLY A 345 -27.18 -28.56 -21.82
CA GLY A 345 -26.06 -29.22 -21.18
C GLY A 345 -24.99 -29.77 -22.11
N ASP A 346 -25.21 -29.80 -23.44
CA ASP A 346 -24.22 -30.28 -24.40
C ASP A 346 -23.00 -29.34 -24.44
N LYS A 347 -21.81 -29.93 -24.50
CA LYS A 347 -20.55 -29.19 -24.74
C LYS A 347 -20.38 -28.98 -26.23
N VAL A 348 -20.20 -27.73 -26.64
CA VAL A 348 -20.08 -27.35 -28.05
C VAL A 348 -18.92 -26.38 -28.24
N GLN A 349 -18.31 -26.38 -29.43
CA GLN A 349 -17.39 -25.32 -29.84
C GLN A 349 -18.15 -24.29 -30.67
N VAL A 350 -17.92 -23.01 -30.36
CA VAL A 350 -18.57 -21.91 -31.05
C VAL A 350 -17.55 -20.82 -31.38
N LYS A 351 -17.66 -20.27 -32.59
CA LYS A 351 -16.87 -19.12 -33.02
C LYS A 351 -17.68 -17.83 -32.87
N LEU A 352 -17.08 -16.81 -32.28
CA LEU A 352 -17.73 -15.50 -32.25
C LEU A 352 -17.69 -14.84 -33.63
N VAL A 353 -18.86 -14.65 -34.23
CA VAL A 353 -18.99 -14.08 -35.59
C VAL A 353 -19.46 -12.63 -35.59
N GLY A 354 -19.82 -12.10 -34.43
CA GLY A 354 -20.16 -10.68 -34.28
C GLY A 354 -20.83 -10.37 -32.95
N ILE A 355 -20.84 -9.07 -32.62
CA ILE A 355 -21.55 -8.52 -31.46
C ILE A 355 -22.58 -7.53 -32.01
N ASP A 356 -23.82 -7.64 -31.58
CA ASP A 356 -24.87 -6.75 -32.05
C ASP A 356 -24.80 -5.35 -31.35
N LYS A 357 -25.66 -4.43 -31.80
CA LYS A 357 -25.71 -3.07 -31.25
C LYS A 357 -26.11 -2.99 -29.76
N GLU A 358 -26.67 -4.08 -29.23
CA GLU A 358 -27.09 -4.23 -27.85
C GLU A 358 -26.04 -4.99 -27.02
N GLY A 359 -24.85 -5.31 -27.60
CA GLY A 359 -23.78 -6.05 -26.93
C GLY A 359 -23.99 -7.57 -26.88
N LYS A 360 -25.02 -8.12 -27.57
CA LYS A 360 -25.29 -9.56 -27.58
C LYS A 360 -24.34 -10.28 -28.51
N LEU A 361 -23.74 -11.37 -28.01
CA LEU A 361 -22.80 -12.20 -28.76
C LEU A 361 -23.55 -13.09 -29.76
N LYS A 362 -23.05 -13.15 -31.01
CA LYS A 362 -23.53 -14.05 -32.08
C LYS A 362 -22.46 -15.09 -32.34
N PHE A 363 -22.85 -16.34 -32.18
CA PHE A 363 -21.96 -17.47 -32.37
C PHE A 363 -22.33 -18.27 -33.60
N SER A 364 -21.33 -18.97 -34.16
CA SER A 364 -21.48 -19.95 -35.22
C SER A 364 -20.79 -21.26 -34.82
N MET A 365 -21.49 -22.37 -35.00
CA MET A 365 -20.93 -23.73 -34.86
C MET A 365 -20.36 -24.24 -36.18
N LYS A 366 -20.88 -23.75 -37.33
CA LYS A 366 -20.42 -24.19 -38.67
C LYS A 366 -19.12 -23.53 -39.13
N GLN A 367 -18.66 -22.48 -38.46
CA GLN A 367 -17.43 -21.74 -38.80
C GLN A 367 -16.25 -22.05 -37.83
N VAL A 368 -16.44 -23.07 -37.01
CA VAL A 368 -15.40 -23.54 -36.07
C VAL A 368 -14.28 -24.25 -36.82
#